data_ff6054feb0e091edf6aeaaa07d8569d8
#
_entry.id   ff6054feb0e091edf6aeaaa07d8569d8
#
_cell.length_a   1.000
_cell.length_b   1.000
_cell.length_c   1.000
_cell.angle_alpha   90.00
_cell.angle_beta   90.00
_cell.angle_gamma   90.00
#
_symmetry.space_group_name_H-M   'P 1'
#
loop_
_entity.id
_entity.type
_entity.pdbx_description
1 polymer ?
#
loop_
_entity_poly.entity_id
_entity_poly.type
_entity_poly.pdbx_seq_one_letter_code
_entity_poly.pdbx_strand_id
1 'polypeptide(L)'
;MRLIDLTLPPDDPRGRYPGDPPVQASPLHTLEQHGWRLHAVSLGSHAGTHVNAPWHMAPEGDRLEELSLDRLCGWAVVRGAGPVAPGLGLIYADFPLEGAELEAVLEARPPFVAQAVEFPLDLEAERALCLAGIVSFENLDRTALLPRGVRFWFMGLASALAPDGFPVRAAAVLEPWDHGFAQVNTNESIR
;
A
#
# COMPACT_ATOMS: atom_id res chain seq x y z
N MET A 1 19.71 7.97 4.94
CA MET A 1 18.36 7.35 4.90
C MET A 1 17.33 8.38 5.39
N ARG A 2 16.31 8.65 4.62
CA ARG A 2 15.17 9.52 4.98
C ARG A 2 13.88 8.73 4.80
N LEU A 3 13.00 8.76 5.80
CA LEU A 3 11.67 8.15 5.76
C LEU A 3 10.64 9.24 5.51
N ILE A 4 9.70 8.96 4.60
CA ILE A 4 8.48 9.75 4.39
C ILE A 4 7.32 8.87 4.80
N ASP A 5 6.56 9.31 5.79
CA ASP A 5 5.31 8.67 6.20
C ASP A 5 4.20 9.07 5.22
N LEU A 6 3.64 8.09 4.55
CA LEU A 6 2.58 8.24 3.55
C LEU A 6 1.21 7.82 4.09
N THR A 7 1.10 7.67 5.41
CA THR A 7 -0.11 7.15 6.04
C THR A 7 -1.13 8.25 6.27
N LEU A 8 -2.31 8.06 5.72
CA LEU A 8 -3.53 8.75 6.12
C LEU A 8 -4.13 7.99 7.32
N PRO A 9 -4.40 8.64 8.46
CA PRO A 9 -5.04 7.96 9.59
C PRO A 9 -6.37 7.29 9.23
N PRO A 10 -6.72 6.15 9.84
CA PRO A 10 -7.96 5.43 9.53
C PRO A 10 -9.25 6.24 9.79
N ASP A 11 -9.21 7.23 10.68
CA ASP A 11 -10.34 8.10 11.03
C ASP A 11 -10.38 9.42 10.23
N ASP A 12 -9.42 9.65 9.32
CA ASP A 12 -9.40 10.84 8.47
C ASP A 12 -10.56 10.77 7.45
N PRO A 13 -11.41 11.81 7.40
CA PRO A 13 -12.59 11.82 6.51
C PRO A 13 -12.24 11.78 5.02
N ARG A 14 -11.03 12.15 4.60
CA ARG A 14 -10.59 12.09 3.18
C ARG A 14 -10.50 10.68 2.64
N GLY A 15 -10.15 9.70 3.49
CA GLY A 15 -9.99 8.29 3.10
C GLY A 15 -11.19 7.42 3.45
N ARG A 16 -12.35 8.02 3.71
CA ARG A 16 -13.55 7.28 4.11
C ARG A 16 -14.49 7.11 2.92
N TYR A 17 -14.79 5.87 2.57
CA TYR A 17 -15.80 5.57 1.55
C TYR A 17 -17.22 5.79 2.12
N PRO A 18 -18.15 6.36 1.35
CA PRO A 18 -19.54 6.54 1.78
C PRO A 18 -20.23 5.22 2.11
N GLY A 19 -20.73 5.11 3.34
CA GLY A 19 -21.38 3.88 3.83
C GLY A 19 -20.50 3.01 4.72
N ASP A 20 -19.21 3.22 4.76
CA ASP A 20 -18.31 2.47 5.64
C ASP A 20 -18.56 2.77 7.13
N PRO A 21 -18.34 1.76 8.00
CA PRO A 21 -18.48 1.94 9.43
C PRO A 21 -17.48 2.99 9.95
N PRO A 22 -17.87 3.76 10.99
CA PRO A 22 -16.94 4.68 11.62
C PRO A 22 -15.82 3.93 12.34
N VAL A 23 -14.60 4.49 12.31
CA VAL A 23 -13.51 4.02 13.15
C VAL A 23 -13.81 4.36 14.61
N GLN A 24 -13.69 3.39 15.50
CA GLN A 24 -13.91 3.54 16.92
C GLN A 24 -12.76 2.95 17.71
N ALA A 25 -12.30 3.68 18.73
CA ALA A 25 -11.32 3.20 19.70
C ALA A 25 -11.85 3.50 21.10
N SER A 26 -12.21 2.46 21.84
CA SER A 26 -12.79 2.57 23.19
C SER A 26 -11.82 2.01 24.23
N PRO A 27 -11.52 2.76 25.32
CA PRO A 27 -10.66 2.25 26.37
C PRO A 27 -11.34 1.10 27.11
N LEU A 28 -10.64 -0.03 27.22
CA LEU A 28 -11.02 -1.18 28.04
C LEU A 28 -10.27 -1.19 29.38
N HIS A 29 -8.98 -0.79 29.35
CA HIS A 29 -8.16 -0.68 30.55
C HIS A 29 -7.53 0.71 30.64
N THR A 30 -7.45 1.24 31.86
CA THR A 30 -6.79 2.52 32.18
C THR A 30 -5.62 2.30 33.15
N LEU A 31 -4.68 3.24 33.20
CA LEU A 31 -3.54 3.15 34.13
C LEU A 31 -4.01 3.12 35.59
N GLU A 32 -5.04 3.92 35.91
CA GLU A 32 -5.54 4.11 37.26
C GLU A 32 -6.17 2.84 37.84
N GLN A 33 -6.89 2.07 36.97
CA GLN A 33 -7.64 0.89 37.43
C GLN A 33 -6.87 -0.42 37.20
N HIS A 34 -6.01 -0.47 36.18
CA HIS A 34 -5.42 -1.72 35.68
C HIS A 34 -3.89 -1.71 35.66
N GLY A 35 -3.25 -0.53 35.83
CA GLY A 35 -1.79 -0.38 35.73
C GLY A 35 -1.25 -0.36 34.28
N TRP A 36 -2.12 -0.44 33.28
CA TRP A 36 -1.82 -0.42 31.83
C TRP A 36 -3.02 0.01 31.01
N ARG A 37 -2.80 0.36 29.74
CA ARG A 37 -3.86 0.80 28.82
C ARG A 37 -4.13 -0.26 27.77
N LEU A 38 -5.41 -0.48 27.48
CA LEU A 38 -5.90 -1.30 26.37
C LEU A 38 -7.09 -0.61 25.74
N HIS A 39 -7.16 -0.63 24.41
CA HIS A 39 -8.33 -0.18 23.66
C HIS A 39 -8.89 -1.33 22.82
N ALA A 40 -10.22 -1.43 22.75
CA ALA A 40 -10.89 -2.11 21.66
C ALA A 40 -10.92 -1.19 20.45
N VAL A 41 -10.61 -1.73 19.26
CA VAL A 41 -10.65 -0.99 18.00
C VAL A 41 -11.63 -1.68 17.07
N SER A 42 -12.52 -0.89 16.44
CA SER A 42 -13.44 -1.33 15.39
C SER A 42 -13.29 -0.39 14.19
N LEU A 43 -13.08 -0.96 13.01
CA LEU A 43 -12.91 -0.23 11.75
C LEU A 43 -13.26 -1.12 10.56
N GLY A 44 -13.55 -0.51 9.40
CA GLY A 44 -13.60 -1.21 8.13
C GLY A 44 -12.20 -1.59 7.66
N SER A 45 -12.08 -2.69 6.92
CA SER A 45 -10.80 -3.17 6.37
C SER A 45 -10.12 -2.16 5.43
N HIS A 46 -10.88 -1.23 4.85
CA HIS A 46 -10.39 -0.21 3.92
C HIS A 46 -10.32 1.20 4.51
N ALA A 47 -10.10 1.32 5.84
CA ALA A 47 -10.05 2.60 6.54
C ALA A 47 -8.67 3.29 6.40
N GLY A 48 -8.66 4.59 6.04
CA GLY A 48 -7.43 5.38 5.86
C GLY A 48 -6.52 4.84 4.76
N THR A 49 -5.21 4.93 4.92
CA THR A 49 -4.28 4.26 3.99
C THR A 49 -4.35 2.76 4.21
N HIS A 50 -4.70 2.02 3.16
CA HIS A 50 -4.90 0.58 3.22
C HIS A 50 -4.37 -0.13 1.97
N VAL A 51 -4.28 -1.43 2.03
CA VAL A 51 -4.00 -2.33 0.91
C VAL A 51 -5.25 -3.10 0.55
N ASN A 52 -5.52 -3.25 -0.75
CA ASN A 52 -6.52 -4.14 -1.31
C ASN A 52 -5.83 -5.41 -1.80
N ALA A 53 -6.25 -6.55 -1.27
CA ALA A 53 -5.89 -7.85 -1.82
C ALA A 53 -6.75 -8.14 -3.06
N PRO A 54 -6.26 -8.92 -4.05
CA PRO A 54 -7.06 -9.29 -5.22
C PRO A 54 -8.42 -9.88 -4.88
N TRP A 55 -8.53 -10.62 -3.78
CA TRP A 55 -9.78 -11.22 -3.31
C TRP A 55 -10.88 -10.19 -3.00
N HIS A 56 -10.53 -8.92 -2.79
CA HIS A 56 -11.51 -7.86 -2.55
C HIS A 56 -12.60 -7.79 -3.62
N MET A 57 -12.22 -7.90 -4.90
CA MET A 57 -13.18 -7.84 -6.02
C MET A 57 -13.05 -8.99 -7.04
N ALA A 58 -12.11 -9.92 -6.84
CA ALA A 58 -11.94 -11.09 -7.68
C ALA A 58 -12.26 -12.37 -6.87
N PRO A 59 -13.29 -13.15 -7.23
CA PRO A 59 -13.69 -14.33 -6.46
C PRO A 59 -12.59 -15.38 -6.27
N GLU A 60 -11.68 -15.51 -7.25
CA GLU A 60 -10.53 -16.42 -7.23
C GLU A 60 -9.20 -15.67 -6.98
N GLY A 61 -9.27 -14.42 -6.51
CA GLY A 61 -8.09 -13.62 -6.20
C GLY A 61 -7.41 -14.09 -4.92
N ASP A 62 -6.11 -13.81 -4.81
CA ASP A 62 -5.35 -14.09 -3.59
C ASP A 62 -5.89 -13.24 -2.42
N ARG A 63 -5.98 -13.87 -1.26
CA ARG A 63 -6.33 -13.21 0.01
C ARG A 63 -5.10 -12.52 0.59
N LEU A 64 -5.31 -11.56 1.49
CA LEU A 64 -4.21 -10.80 2.08
C LEU A 64 -3.17 -11.70 2.78
N GLU A 65 -3.62 -12.74 3.49
CA GLU A 65 -2.76 -13.72 4.16
C GLU A 65 -1.98 -14.64 3.21
N GLU A 66 -2.39 -14.72 1.95
CA GLU A 66 -1.75 -15.53 0.91
C GLU A 66 -0.70 -14.74 0.11
N LEU A 67 -0.73 -13.41 0.22
CA LEU A 67 0.22 -12.55 -0.49
C LEU A 67 1.62 -12.66 0.11
N SER A 68 2.62 -12.84 -0.75
CA SER A 68 4.02 -12.72 -0.36
C SER A 68 4.37 -11.26 -0.03
N LEU A 69 5.31 -11.05 0.88
CA LEU A 69 5.65 -9.70 1.37
C LEU A 69 6.23 -8.78 0.28
N ASP A 70 6.83 -9.33 -0.77
CA ASP A 70 7.30 -8.58 -1.95
C ASP A 70 6.18 -7.99 -2.81
N ARG A 71 4.92 -8.40 -2.57
CA ARG A 71 3.73 -7.76 -3.12
C ARG A 71 3.28 -6.55 -2.30
N LEU A 72 3.79 -6.41 -1.06
CA LEU A 72 3.43 -5.36 -0.11
C LEU A 72 4.55 -4.34 0.10
N CYS A 73 5.74 -4.61 -0.41
CA CYS A 73 6.88 -3.69 -0.36
C CYS A 73 7.82 -3.93 -1.55
N GLY A 74 8.56 -2.90 -1.94
CA GLY A 74 9.50 -3.03 -3.05
C GLY A 74 9.96 -1.69 -3.60
N TRP A 75 10.80 -1.77 -4.62
CA TRP A 75 11.19 -0.59 -5.37
C TRP A 75 9.99 0.01 -6.10
N ALA A 76 9.79 1.30 -5.95
CA ALA A 76 8.70 2.06 -6.55
C ALA A 76 9.19 3.37 -7.15
N VAL A 77 8.38 3.92 -8.03
CA VAL A 77 8.55 5.26 -8.59
C VAL A 77 7.22 6.01 -8.54
N VAL A 78 7.27 7.34 -8.42
CA VAL A 78 6.09 8.14 -8.77
C VAL A 78 5.88 8.03 -10.28
N ARG A 79 4.68 7.63 -10.66
CA ARG A 79 4.31 7.46 -12.07
C ARG A 79 4.36 8.81 -12.79
N GLY A 80 5.12 8.87 -13.87
CA GLY A 80 5.26 10.00 -14.76
C GLY A 80 4.91 9.62 -16.20
N ALA A 81 5.17 10.49 -17.15
CA ALA A 81 5.01 10.19 -18.57
C ALA A 81 5.97 9.08 -19.05
N GLY A 82 5.58 8.39 -20.13
CA GLY A 82 6.38 7.35 -20.77
C GLY A 82 5.94 5.93 -20.44
N PRO A 83 6.69 4.91 -20.88
CA PRO A 83 6.33 3.51 -20.67
C PRO A 83 6.34 3.13 -19.17
N VAL A 84 5.52 2.15 -18.82
CA VAL A 84 5.55 1.57 -17.47
C VAL A 84 6.86 0.83 -17.26
N ALA A 85 7.59 1.19 -16.19
CA ALA A 85 8.85 0.52 -15.87
C ALA A 85 8.58 -0.89 -15.30
N PRO A 86 9.16 -1.95 -15.88
CA PRO A 86 8.91 -3.30 -15.42
C PRO A 86 9.49 -3.55 -14.00
N GLY A 87 8.77 -4.33 -13.20
CA GLY A 87 9.21 -4.77 -11.88
C GLY A 87 9.26 -3.68 -10.79
N LEU A 88 8.74 -2.49 -11.05
CA LEU A 88 8.62 -1.41 -10.07
C LEU A 88 7.16 -1.24 -9.65
N GLY A 89 6.93 -0.95 -8.37
CA GLY A 89 5.65 -0.43 -7.90
C GLY A 89 5.41 0.98 -8.45
N LEU A 90 4.17 1.32 -8.74
CA LEU A 90 3.79 2.59 -9.33
C LEU A 90 2.98 3.41 -8.33
N ILE A 91 3.44 4.63 -8.04
CA ILE A 91 2.72 5.55 -7.15
C ILE A 91 2.07 6.66 -7.99
N TYR A 92 0.76 6.71 -8.00
CA TYR A 92 -0.06 7.73 -8.68
C TYR A 92 -0.27 8.91 -7.74
N ALA A 93 0.62 9.88 -7.82
CA ALA A 93 0.68 11.06 -6.95
C ALA A 93 0.22 12.35 -7.63
N ASP A 94 0.14 12.37 -8.96
CA ASP A 94 -0.05 13.59 -9.74
C ASP A 94 -1.25 13.53 -10.69
N PHE A 95 -1.83 12.34 -10.89
CA PHE A 95 -3.01 12.11 -11.73
C PHE A 95 -3.66 10.75 -11.39
N PRO A 96 -4.95 10.54 -11.74
CA PRO A 96 -5.65 9.28 -11.46
C PRO A 96 -5.18 8.13 -12.38
N LEU A 97 -5.38 6.89 -11.92
CA LEU A 97 -5.18 5.68 -12.72
C LEU A 97 -6.49 5.34 -13.44
N GLU A 98 -6.60 5.72 -14.72
CA GLU A 98 -7.80 5.53 -15.51
C GLU A 98 -7.48 5.39 -17.00
N GLY A 99 -8.46 4.94 -17.80
CA GLY A 99 -8.37 4.91 -19.27
C GLY A 99 -7.16 4.15 -19.80
N ALA A 100 -6.45 4.72 -20.75
CA ALA A 100 -5.27 4.12 -21.39
C ALA A 100 -4.12 3.83 -20.40
N GLU A 101 -4.03 4.58 -19.30
CA GLU A 101 -3.05 4.33 -18.27
C GLU A 101 -3.37 3.05 -17.49
N LEU A 102 -4.63 2.80 -17.19
CA LEU A 102 -5.06 1.53 -16.58
C LEU A 102 -4.75 0.35 -17.51
N GLU A 103 -5.02 0.46 -18.80
CA GLU A 103 -4.70 -0.58 -19.80
C GLU A 103 -3.18 -0.90 -19.80
N ALA A 104 -2.34 0.13 -19.78
CA ALA A 104 -0.89 -0.03 -19.73
C ALA A 104 -0.41 -0.72 -18.43
N VAL A 105 -1.05 -0.43 -17.30
CA VAL A 105 -0.77 -1.08 -16.01
C VAL A 105 -1.19 -2.55 -16.03
N LEU A 106 -2.38 -2.84 -16.57
CA LEU A 106 -2.88 -4.22 -16.67
C LEU A 106 -1.99 -5.09 -17.58
N GLU A 107 -1.42 -4.50 -18.65
CA GLU A 107 -0.45 -5.17 -19.53
C GLU A 107 0.90 -5.39 -18.82
N ALA A 108 1.42 -4.35 -18.16
CA ALA A 108 2.75 -4.37 -17.53
C ALA A 108 2.82 -5.23 -16.26
N ARG A 109 1.68 -5.40 -15.55
CA ARG A 109 1.56 -6.17 -14.30
C ARG A 109 2.61 -5.80 -13.26
N PRO A 110 2.66 -4.55 -12.78
CA PRO A 110 3.57 -4.17 -11.72
C PRO A 110 3.29 -4.98 -10.44
N PRO A 111 4.27 -5.12 -9.53
CA PRO A 111 4.07 -5.84 -8.27
C PRO A 111 2.94 -5.24 -7.43
N PHE A 112 2.78 -3.93 -7.49
CA PHE A 112 1.68 -3.19 -6.88
C PHE A 112 1.50 -1.83 -7.55
N VAL A 113 0.33 -1.24 -7.34
CA VAL A 113 0.05 0.18 -7.60
C VAL A 113 -0.35 0.86 -6.30
N ALA A 114 -0.19 2.17 -6.20
CA ALA A 114 -0.64 2.94 -5.05
C ALA A 114 -1.16 4.32 -5.49
N GLN A 115 -2.24 4.78 -4.86
CA GLN A 115 -2.92 6.03 -5.19
C GLN A 115 -2.83 7.04 -4.05
N ALA A 116 -2.54 8.28 -4.40
CA ALA A 116 -2.70 9.39 -3.48
C ALA A 116 -4.18 9.59 -3.12
N VAL A 117 -4.45 10.07 -1.91
CA VAL A 117 -5.82 10.33 -1.45
C VAL A 117 -6.57 11.36 -2.32
N GLU A 118 -5.84 12.20 -3.04
CA GLU A 118 -6.39 13.18 -4.01
C GLU A 118 -6.90 12.53 -5.30
N PHE A 119 -6.49 11.30 -5.59
CA PHE A 119 -6.81 10.55 -6.82
C PHE A 119 -7.32 9.15 -6.47
N PRO A 120 -8.50 9.01 -5.84
CA PRO A 120 -9.02 7.70 -5.46
C PRO A 120 -9.25 6.82 -6.70
N LEU A 121 -9.10 5.51 -6.55
CA LEU A 121 -9.51 4.56 -7.57
C LEU A 121 -11.03 4.61 -7.75
N ASP A 122 -11.47 4.54 -9.00
CA ASP A 122 -12.86 4.21 -9.25
C ASP A 122 -13.08 2.69 -9.15
N LEU A 123 -14.34 2.29 -8.93
CA LEU A 123 -14.69 0.87 -8.71
C LEU A 123 -14.37 -0.03 -9.92
N GLU A 124 -14.35 0.51 -11.14
CA GLU A 124 -14.04 -0.27 -12.34
C GLU A 124 -12.53 -0.52 -12.44
N ALA A 125 -11.72 0.51 -12.17
CA ALA A 125 -10.26 0.38 -12.13
C ALA A 125 -9.83 -0.57 -11.01
N GLU A 126 -10.38 -0.42 -9.81
CA GLU A 126 -10.10 -1.30 -8.67
C GLU A 126 -10.45 -2.76 -8.99
N ARG A 127 -11.62 -3.01 -9.55
CA ARG A 127 -12.04 -4.35 -9.99
C ARG A 127 -11.10 -4.93 -11.04
N ALA A 128 -10.68 -4.12 -12.01
CA ALA A 128 -9.77 -4.56 -13.07
C ALA A 128 -8.40 -4.97 -12.49
N LEU A 129 -7.87 -4.20 -11.53
CA LEU A 129 -6.64 -4.53 -10.82
C LEU A 129 -6.78 -5.84 -10.05
N CYS A 130 -7.85 -6.00 -9.26
CA CYS A 130 -8.13 -7.23 -8.52
C CYS A 130 -8.22 -8.46 -9.45
N LEU A 131 -8.96 -8.37 -10.56
CA LEU A 131 -9.08 -9.44 -11.55
C LEU A 131 -7.76 -9.77 -12.24
N ALA A 132 -6.88 -8.79 -12.40
CA ALA A 132 -5.52 -9.00 -12.92
C ALA A 132 -4.55 -9.53 -11.85
N GLY A 133 -4.97 -9.67 -10.60
CA GLY A 133 -4.13 -10.08 -9.48
C GLY A 133 -3.12 -9.01 -9.05
N ILE A 134 -3.37 -7.74 -9.35
CA ILE A 134 -2.50 -6.61 -8.98
C ILE A 134 -2.94 -6.07 -7.62
N VAL A 135 -2.00 -6.01 -6.66
CA VAL A 135 -2.23 -5.38 -5.36
C VAL A 135 -2.32 -3.87 -5.53
N SER A 136 -3.30 -3.23 -4.88
CA SER A 136 -3.41 -1.79 -4.84
C SER A 136 -3.34 -1.25 -3.41
N PHE A 137 -2.72 -0.08 -3.26
CA PHE A 137 -2.77 0.69 -2.03
C PHE A 137 -3.55 1.97 -2.30
N GLU A 138 -4.41 2.35 -1.37
CA GLU A 138 -5.20 3.55 -1.51
C GLU A 138 -4.96 4.55 -0.38
N ASN A 139 -5.36 5.78 -0.64
CA ASN A 139 -5.33 6.88 0.31
C ASN A 139 -3.93 7.19 0.85
N LEU A 140 -2.89 7.14 0.00
CA LEU A 140 -1.58 7.64 0.40
C LEU A 140 -1.65 9.15 0.65
N ASP A 141 -1.13 9.60 1.79
CA ASP A 141 -1.00 11.01 2.15
C ASP A 141 0.41 11.52 1.83
N ARG A 142 0.58 12.84 1.74
CA ARG A 142 1.91 13.50 1.57
C ARG A 142 2.73 13.02 0.38
N THR A 143 2.11 12.50 -0.65
CA THR A 143 2.77 12.03 -1.87
C THR A 143 3.53 13.11 -2.62
N ALA A 144 3.19 14.39 -2.39
CA ALA A 144 3.94 15.55 -2.91
C ALA A 144 5.42 15.60 -2.42
N LEU A 145 5.74 14.93 -1.30
CA LEU A 145 7.11 14.84 -0.77
C LEU A 145 7.97 13.77 -1.46
N LEU A 146 7.37 12.91 -2.28
CA LEU A 146 8.09 11.86 -3.00
C LEU A 146 8.90 12.45 -4.16
N PRO A 147 10.12 11.95 -4.42
CA PRO A 147 10.90 12.38 -5.57
C PRO A 147 10.26 11.89 -6.88
N ARG A 148 10.34 12.73 -7.93
CA ARG A 148 9.91 12.37 -9.28
C ARG A 148 11.13 11.89 -10.09
N GLY A 149 10.93 10.87 -10.93
CA GLY A 149 11.99 10.33 -11.79
C GLY A 149 13.08 9.52 -11.08
N VAL A 150 12.93 9.26 -9.78
CA VAL A 150 13.88 8.50 -8.98
C VAL A 150 13.13 7.38 -8.25
N ARG A 151 13.70 6.19 -8.24
CA ARG A 151 13.13 5.07 -7.46
C ARG A 151 13.42 5.23 -5.97
N PHE A 152 12.52 4.73 -5.16
CA PHE A 152 12.64 4.64 -3.71
C PHE A 152 12.06 3.31 -3.23
N TRP A 153 12.35 2.93 -2.00
CA TRP A 153 11.74 1.73 -1.43
C TRP A 153 10.41 2.09 -0.78
N PHE A 154 9.33 1.45 -1.24
CA PHE A 154 7.99 1.58 -0.67
C PHE A 154 7.72 0.42 0.30
N MET A 155 7.02 0.69 1.39
CA MET A 155 6.54 -0.30 2.34
C MET A 155 5.10 0.01 2.75
N GLY A 156 4.22 -0.99 2.61
CA GLY A 156 2.83 -0.93 3.04
C GLY A 156 2.41 -2.26 3.68
N LEU A 157 3.12 -2.68 4.75
CA LEU A 157 2.86 -3.97 5.38
C LEU A 157 1.61 -3.91 6.26
N ALA A 158 0.69 -4.83 6.02
CA ALA A 158 -0.54 -5.00 6.79
C ALA A 158 -0.48 -6.22 7.70
N SER A 159 -1.25 -6.19 8.79
CA SER A 159 -1.64 -7.42 9.48
C SER A 159 -2.69 -8.13 8.65
N ALA A 160 -2.54 -9.44 8.43
CA ALA A 160 -3.51 -10.26 7.70
C ALA A 160 -4.72 -10.61 8.59
N LEU A 161 -5.42 -9.58 9.08
CA LEU A 161 -6.60 -9.76 9.95
C LEU A 161 -7.90 -9.91 9.13
N ALA A 162 -7.97 -9.26 7.97
CA ALA A 162 -9.08 -9.38 7.05
C ALA A 162 -8.56 -9.82 5.68
N PRO A 163 -9.28 -10.75 4.98
CA PRO A 163 -8.76 -11.36 3.74
C PRO A 163 -8.82 -10.44 2.52
N ASP A 164 -9.69 -9.45 2.53
CA ASP A 164 -9.95 -8.50 1.43
C ASP A 164 -8.96 -7.34 1.39
N GLY A 165 -8.38 -6.99 2.54
CA GLY A 165 -7.47 -5.87 2.69
C GLY A 165 -7.34 -5.44 4.14
N PHE A 166 -6.43 -4.51 4.44
CA PHE A 166 -6.29 -3.98 5.79
C PHE A 166 -5.52 -2.64 5.80
N PRO A 167 -5.77 -1.76 6.80
CA PRO A 167 -4.99 -0.56 7.01
C PRO A 167 -3.50 -0.84 7.15
N VAL A 168 -2.68 0.03 6.57
CA VAL A 168 -1.22 -0.07 6.59
C VAL A 168 -0.57 1.18 7.16
N ARG A 169 0.60 1.03 7.76
CA ARG A 169 1.53 2.15 7.90
C ARG A 169 2.38 2.21 6.64
N ALA A 170 2.02 3.11 5.70
CA ALA A 170 2.75 3.27 4.45
C ALA A 170 3.95 4.21 4.62
N ALA A 171 5.08 3.84 4.04
CA ALA A 171 6.28 4.65 4.09
C ALA A 171 7.10 4.53 2.80
N ALA A 172 7.75 5.64 2.42
CA ALA A 172 8.82 5.64 1.43
C ALA A 172 10.17 5.82 2.14
N VAL A 173 11.13 4.98 1.78
CA VAL A 173 12.52 5.06 2.24
C VAL A 173 13.36 5.61 1.10
N LEU A 174 13.88 6.82 1.29
CA LEU A 174 14.75 7.47 0.32
C LEU A 174 16.21 7.15 0.64
N GLU A 175 16.99 6.86 -0.41
CA GLU A 175 18.41 6.49 -0.29
C GLU A 175 18.68 5.34 0.68
N PRO A 176 17.99 4.19 0.57
CA PRO A 176 18.14 3.15 1.57
C PRO A 176 19.49 2.44 1.56
N TRP A 177 20.20 2.37 0.40
CA TRP A 177 21.25 1.36 0.24
C TRP A 177 22.38 1.72 -0.74
N ASP A 178 22.66 2.99 -1.02
CA ASP A 178 23.68 3.35 -2.03
C ASP A 178 25.13 3.32 -1.50
N HIS A 179 25.36 2.76 -0.33
CA HIS A 179 26.69 2.51 0.19
C HIS A 179 26.98 1.00 0.20
N GLY A 180 27.37 0.51 -1.01
CA GLY A 180 28.23 -0.66 -1.12
C GLY A 180 27.86 -1.85 -0.22
N PHE A 181 26.74 -2.52 -0.49
CA PHE A 181 26.74 -3.94 -0.23
C PHE A 181 27.72 -4.54 -1.24
N ALA A 182 28.98 -4.68 -0.82
CA ALA A 182 29.91 -5.60 -1.40
C ALA A 182 29.14 -6.90 -1.60
N GLN A 183 29.20 -7.46 -2.79
CA GLN A 183 28.63 -8.74 -3.11
C GLN A 183 28.89 -9.71 -1.95
N VAL A 184 27.83 -10.09 -1.25
CA VAL A 184 27.92 -11.25 -0.37
C VAL A 184 28.18 -12.41 -1.32
N ASN A 185 29.43 -12.87 -1.35
CA ASN A 185 29.81 -14.05 -2.08
C ASN A 185 28.97 -15.21 -1.55
N THR A 186 27.98 -15.64 -2.32
CA THR A 186 27.13 -16.81 -2.06
C THR A 186 27.88 -18.13 -2.29
N ASN A 187 29.18 -18.19 -2.02
CA ASN A 187 30.04 -19.37 -2.15
C ASN A 187 30.46 -19.98 -0.80
N GLU A 188 29.66 -19.83 0.23
CA GLU A 188 29.81 -20.75 1.39
C GLU A 188 28.68 -21.77 1.36
N SER A 189 29.02 -22.92 0.78
CA SER A 189 28.27 -24.17 0.88
C SER A 189 28.06 -24.49 2.36
N ILE A 190 26.82 -24.52 2.78
CA ILE A 190 26.45 -25.11 4.07
C ILE A 190 26.74 -26.59 3.97
N ARG A 191 27.78 -27.05 4.69
CA ARG A 191 28.01 -28.45 5.03
C ARG A 191 27.30 -28.78 6.33
#